data_32093552bb93f37b7b2f496aff914ade
#
_entry.id   32093552bb93f37b7b2f496aff914ade
#
_cell.length_a   1.000
_cell.length_b   1.000
_cell.length_c   1.000
_cell.angle_alpha   90.00
_cell.angle_beta   90.00
_cell.angle_gamma   90.00
#
_symmetry.space_group_name_H-M   'P 1'
#
loop_
_entity.id
_entity.type
_entity.pdbx_description
1 polymer ?
#
loop_
_entity_poly.entity_id
_entity_poly.type
_entity_poly.pdbx_seq_one_letter_code
_entity_poly.pdbx_strand_id
1 'polypeptide(L)'
;PQEVALADARKGINMYMNDKVNVPILGLVENMSWFTPAELPENKYYLFGKEGTKRLAEELHVPLLGQIPIVQSICENGDKGTPVALDENSVIGQAFLELARNVVAQTEKRNAELAPTQVVKTHK
;
A
#
# COMPACT_ATOMS: atom_id res chain seq x y z
N PRO A 1 -8.17 7.83 0.60
CA PRO A 1 -8.52 7.26 1.92
C PRO A 1 -9.05 8.33 2.87
N GLN A 2 -10.05 7.93 3.65
CA GLN A 2 -10.71 8.80 4.62
C GLN A 2 -9.80 9.06 5.83
N GLU A 3 -10.01 10.18 6.52
CA GLU A 3 -9.25 10.56 7.71
C GLU A 3 -9.33 9.49 8.83
N VAL A 4 -10.45 8.81 8.99
CA VAL A 4 -10.59 7.71 9.96
C VAL A 4 -9.67 6.53 9.64
N ALA A 5 -9.51 6.18 8.37
CA ALA A 5 -8.58 5.14 7.93
C ALA A 5 -7.11 5.58 8.13
N LEU A 6 -6.81 6.83 7.89
CA LEU A 6 -5.48 7.41 8.14
C LEU A 6 -5.12 7.42 9.64
N ALA A 7 -6.10 7.69 10.51
CA ALA A 7 -5.91 7.62 11.95
C ALA A 7 -5.55 6.20 12.41
N ASP A 8 -6.20 5.18 11.87
CA ASP A 8 -5.89 3.78 12.17
C ASP A 8 -4.52 3.36 11.61
N ALA A 9 -4.18 3.82 10.41
CA ALA A 9 -2.85 3.60 9.84
C ALA A 9 -1.74 4.21 10.72
N ARG A 10 -1.94 5.42 11.25
CA ARG A 10 -0.99 6.05 12.19
C ARG A 10 -0.78 5.21 13.44
N LYS A 11 -1.85 4.68 14.02
CA LYS A 11 -1.75 3.80 15.20
C LYS A 11 -0.95 2.55 14.89
N GLY A 12 -1.21 1.90 13.77
CA GLY A 12 -0.47 0.72 13.31
C GLY A 12 1.02 1.02 13.11
N ILE A 13 1.35 2.12 12.45
CA ILE A 13 2.73 2.55 12.21
C ILE A 13 3.45 2.83 13.53
N ASN A 14 2.82 3.57 14.44
CA ASN A 14 3.40 3.87 15.74
C ASN A 14 3.65 2.59 16.56
N MET A 15 2.77 1.59 16.44
CA MET A 15 2.96 0.29 17.09
C MET A 15 4.23 -0.41 16.57
N TYR A 16 4.41 -0.48 15.25
CA TYR A 16 5.59 -1.11 14.65
C TYR A 16 6.88 -0.34 14.92
N MET A 17 6.82 0.99 14.97
CA MET A 17 7.98 1.85 15.24
C MET A 17 8.31 1.98 16.74
N ASN A 18 7.50 1.40 17.61
CA ASN A 18 7.79 1.39 19.05
C ASN A 18 9.11 0.66 19.31
N ASP A 19 9.92 1.17 20.23
CA ASP A 19 11.26 0.66 20.56
C ASP A 19 11.27 -0.84 20.93
N LYS A 20 10.17 -1.34 21.51
CA LYS A 20 10.04 -2.75 21.89
C LYS A 20 9.72 -3.67 20.72
N VAL A 21 9.10 -3.16 19.66
CA VAL A 21 8.75 -3.89 18.43
C VAL A 21 9.80 -3.62 17.37
N ASN A 22 10.08 -2.36 17.10
CA ASN A 22 11.12 -1.84 16.21
C ASN A 22 11.16 -2.53 14.83
N VAL A 23 10.02 -2.58 14.16
CA VAL A 23 9.91 -3.07 12.78
C VAL A 23 9.86 -1.88 11.85
N PRO A 24 10.86 -1.72 10.95
CA PRO A 24 10.88 -0.64 9.98
C PRO A 24 9.67 -0.68 9.04
N ILE A 25 9.12 0.49 8.73
CA ILE A 25 8.07 0.65 7.73
C ILE A 25 8.73 0.92 6.37
N LEU A 26 8.50 0.06 5.39
CA LEU A 26 9.05 0.20 4.04
C LEU A 26 8.40 1.34 3.27
N GLY A 27 7.14 1.61 3.53
CA GLY A 27 6.35 2.64 2.88
C GLY A 27 4.87 2.40 3.07
N LEU A 28 4.06 3.21 2.39
CA LEU A 28 2.61 3.14 2.42
C LEU A 28 2.04 2.78 1.05
N VAL A 29 0.92 2.08 1.05
CA VAL A 29 0.13 1.78 -0.14
C VAL A 29 -1.23 2.45 0.00
N GLU A 30 -1.63 3.24 -0.99
CA GLU A 30 -2.97 3.80 -1.07
C GLU A 30 -3.86 2.85 -1.85
N ASN A 31 -4.61 2.03 -1.13
CA ASN A 31 -5.62 1.17 -1.74
C ASN A 31 -6.96 1.91 -1.89
N MET A 32 -7.76 1.52 -2.86
CA MET A 32 -9.03 2.17 -3.18
C MET A 32 -8.84 3.68 -3.44
N SER A 33 -7.80 4.02 -4.20
CA SER A 33 -7.36 5.40 -4.39
C SER A 33 -8.33 6.22 -5.22
N TRP A 34 -8.84 5.67 -6.30
CA TRP A 34 -9.86 6.28 -7.15
C TRP A 34 -10.70 5.22 -7.86
N PHE A 35 -11.82 5.66 -8.42
CA PHE A 35 -12.67 4.88 -9.31
C PHE A 35 -12.76 5.57 -10.68
N THR A 36 -12.67 4.79 -11.74
CA THR A 36 -12.88 5.26 -13.12
C THR A 36 -14.01 4.43 -13.76
N PRO A 37 -15.18 5.04 -14.07
CA PRO A 37 -16.24 4.35 -14.79
C PRO A 37 -15.79 3.93 -16.20
N ALA A 38 -16.28 2.80 -16.68
CA ALA A 38 -15.95 2.31 -18.03
C ALA A 38 -16.42 3.30 -19.14
N GLU A 39 -17.53 3.97 -18.90
CA GLU A 39 -18.13 4.96 -19.81
C GLU A 39 -17.35 6.30 -19.83
N LEU A 40 -16.54 6.55 -18.81
CA LEU A 40 -15.78 7.80 -18.64
C LEU A 40 -14.31 7.49 -18.29
N PRO A 41 -13.54 6.89 -19.22
CA PRO A 41 -12.21 6.39 -18.95
C PRO A 41 -11.19 7.48 -18.57
N GLU A 42 -11.47 8.75 -18.89
CA GLU A 42 -10.61 9.87 -18.54
C GLU A 42 -10.89 10.45 -17.14
N ASN A 43 -11.97 10.00 -16.48
CA ASN A 43 -12.39 10.56 -15.20
C ASN A 43 -11.93 9.71 -14.02
N LYS A 44 -11.42 10.38 -12.99
CA LYS A 44 -11.05 9.75 -11.70
C LYS A 44 -11.91 10.32 -10.60
N TYR A 45 -12.64 9.45 -9.91
CA TYR A 45 -13.47 9.80 -8.76
C TYR A 45 -12.82 9.31 -7.48
N TYR A 46 -12.52 10.22 -6.59
CA TYR A 46 -11.85 9.94 -5.30
C TYR A 46 -12.89 9.74 -4.20
N LEU A 47 -13.53 8.58 -4.20
CA LEU A 47 -14.67 8.27 -3.32
C LEU A 47 -14.32 8.34 -1.83
N PHE A 48 -13.07 8.07 -1.47
CA PHE A 48 -12.57 8.06 -0.09
C PHE A 48 -11.53 9.16 0.17
N GLY A 49 -11.61 10.26 -0.57
CA GLY A 49 -10.67 11.38 -0.46
C GLY A 49 -9.45 11.26 -1.38
N LYS A 50 -8.80 12.37 -1.60
CA LYS A 50 -7.66 12.51 -2.50
C LYS A 50 -6.37 12.75 -1.72
N GLU A 51 -5.31 12.02 -2.10
CA GLU A 51 -3.94 12.22 -1.61
C GLU A 51 -3.72 12.07 -0.09
N GLY A 52 -4.68 11.50 0.65
CA GLY A 52 -4.56 11.33 2.10
C GLY A 52 -3.36 10.47 2.49
N THR A 53 -3.15 9.34 1.83
CA THR A 53 -2.00 8.45 2.09
C THR A 53 -0.69 9.10 1.68
N LYS A 54 -0.68 9.88 0.59
CA LYS A 54 0.50 10.62 0.16
C LYS A 54 0.95 11.64 1.22
N ARG A 55 0.00 12.42 1.76
CA ARG A 55 0.29 13.36 2.86
C ARG A 55 0.82 12.63 4.10
N LEU A 56 0.22 11.49 4.46
CA LEU A 56 0.69 10.68 5.58
C LEU A 56 2.10 10.13 5.34
N ALA A 57 2.41 9.68 4.13
CA ALA A 57 3.74 9.22 3.76
C ALA A 57 4.80 10.34 3.88
N GLU A 58 4.47 11.53 3.41
CA GLU A 58 5.33 12.71 3.54
C GLU A 58 5.56 13.09 5.00
N GLU A 59 4.51 13.11 5.82
CA GLU A 59 4.58 13.40 7.25
C GLU A 59 5.46 12.39 8.01
N LEU A 60 5.35 11.11 7.69
CA LEU A 60 6.10 10.04 8.33
C LEU A 60 7.49 9.80 7.71
N HIS A 61 7.85 10.56 6.68
CA HIS A 61 9.10 10.41 5.93
C HIS A 61 9.32 8.98 5.37
N VAL A 62 8.25 8.37 4.89
CA VAL A 62 8.26 7.06 4.22
C VAL A 62 7.75 7.19 2.78
N PRO A 63 8.19 6.34 1.85
CA PRO A 63 7.72 6.42 0.47
C PRO A 63 6.25 5.97 0.32
N LEU A 64 5.56 6.53 -0.66
CA LEU A 64 4.32 5.99 -1.20
C LEU A 64 4.70 4.91 -2.22
N LEU A 65 4.43 3.65 -1.91
CA LEU A 65 4.86 2.50 -2.72
C LEU A 65 3.98 2.27 -3.94
N GLY A 66 2.71 2.64 -3.86
CA GLY A 66 1.76 2.50 -4.95
C GLY A 66 0.39 3.00 -4.61
N GLN A 67 -0.40 3.21 -5.66
CA GLN A 67 -1.81 3.58 -5.57
C GLN A 67 -2.62 2.58 -6.38
N ILE A 68 -3.55 1.90 -5.74
CA ILE A 68 -4.39 0.87 -6.36
C ILE A 68 -5.80 1.44 -6.52
N PRO A 69 -6.33 1.49 -7.75
CA PRO A 69 -7.69 1.96 -7.99
C PRO A 69 -8.75 0.96 -7.52
N ILE A 70 -9.98 1.44 -7.42
CA ILE A 70 -11.15 0.58 -7.23
C ILE A 70 -11.54 0.01 -8.59
N VAL A 71 -11.46 -1.31 -8.74
CA VAL A 71 -11.81 -2.03 -9.96
C VAL A 71 -12.62 -3.27 -9.61
N GLN A 72 -13.76 -3.46 -10.28
CA GLN A 72 -14.66 -4.60 -10.03
C GLN A 72 -13.95 -5.94 -10.23
N SER A 73 -13.07 -6.03 -11.23
CA SER A 73 -12.32 -7.25 -11.52
C SER A 73 -11.39 -7.71 -10.38
N ILE A 74 -10.98 -6.83 -9.48
CA ILE A 74 -10.20 -7.24 -8.29
C ILE A 74 -11.03 -8.17 -7.41
N CYS A 75 -12.28 -7.80 -7.13
CA CYS A 75 -13.19 -8.61 -6.34
C CYS A 75 -13.53 -9.91 -7.07
N GLU A 76 -14.01 -9.82 -8.31
CA GLU A 76 -14.45 -10.99 -9.09
C GLU A 76 -13.34 -12.02 -9.29
N ASN A 77 -12.14 -11.57 -9.59
CA ASN A 77 -11.00 -12.46 -9.80
C ASN A 77 -10.44 -12.98 -8.47
N GLY A 78 -10.51 -12.20 -7.41
CA GLY A 78 -10.17 -12.65 -6.06
C GLY A 78 -11.05 -13.83 -5.63
N ASP A 79 -12.36 -13.71 -5.82
CA ASP A 79 -13.32 -14.78 -5.50
C ASP A 79 -13.11 -16.05 -6.34
N LYS A 80 -12.67 -15.89 -7.58
CA LYS A 80 -12.34 -17.02 -8.48
C LYS A 80 -10.95 -17.63 -8.25
N GLY A 81 -10.13 -17.04 -7.40
CA GLY A 81 -8.75 -17.46 -7.19
C GLY A 81 -7.81 -17.17 -8.37
N THR A 82 -8.16 -16.21 -9.22
CA THR A 82 -7.34 -15.75 -10.37
C THR A 82 -6.92 -14.30 -10.17
N PRO A 83 -5.79 -14.04 -9.49
CA PRO A 83 -5.36 -12.67 -9.17
C PRO A 83 -5.23 -11.77 -10.40
N VAL A 84 -5.77 -10.55 -10.33
CA VAL A 84 -5.70 -9.56 -11.43
C VAL A 84 -4.26 -9.20 -11.82
N ALA A 85 -3.31 -9.39 -10.91
CA ALA A 85 -1.89 -9.15 -11.15
C ALA A 85 -1.27 -10.11 -12.20
N LEU A 86 -1.93 -11.23 -12.52
CA LEU A 86 -1.49 -12.15 -13.57
C LEU A 86 -1.69 -11.59 -14.98
N ASP A 87 -2.59 -10.63 -15.16
CA ASP A 87 -2.76 -9.91 -16.42
C ASP A 87 -1.86 -8.67 -16.45
N GLU A 88 -0.61 -8.88 -16.81
CA GLU A 88 0.42 -7.82 -16.88
C GLU A 88 0.10 -6.73 -17.91
N ASN A 89 -0.81 -6.97 -18.85
CA ASN A 89 -1.20 -6.00 -19.86
C ASN A 89 -2.33 -5.07 -19.42
N SER A 90 -3.03 -5.41 -18.33
CA SER A 90 -4.08 -4.57 -17.79
C SER A 90 -3.52 -3.40 -16.95
N VAL A 91 -4.27 -2.30 -16.90
CA VAL A 91 -3.91 -1.14 -16.07
C VAL A 91 -3.76 -1.55 -14.60
N ILE A 92 -4.64 -2.42 -14.11
CA ILE A 92 -4.59 -2.88 -12.72
C ILE A 92 -3.42 -3.84 -12.48
N GLY A 93 -3.12 -4.73 -13.43
CA GLY A 93 -1.95 -5.61 -13.36
C GLY A 93 -0.65 -4.81 -13.32
N GLN A 94 -0.53 -3.76 -14.13
CA GLN A 94 0.61 -2.84 -14.09
C GLN A 94 0.73 -2.10 -12.75
N ALA A 95 -0.37 -1.66 -12.15
CA ALA A 95 -0.36 -1.01 -10.84
C ALA A 95 0.19 -1.95 -9.74
N PHE A 96 -0.23 -3.21 -9.73
CA PHE A 96 0.31 -4.22 -8.81
C PHE A 96 1.78 -4.55 -9.08
N LEU A 97 2.18 -4.62 -10.33
CA LEU A 97 3.57 -4.91 -10.72
C LEU A 97 4.51 -3.77 -10.30
N GLU A 98 4.10 -2.51 -10.49
CA GLU A 98 4.85 -1.34 -10.05
C GLU A 98 4.96 -1.32 -8.51
N LEU A 99 3.86 -1.59 -7.80
CA LEU A 99 3.87 -1.74 -6.35
C LEU A 99 4.89 -2.80 -5.91
N ALA A 100 4.88 -3.98 -6.53
CA ALA A 100 5.80 -5.06 -6.22
C ALA A 100 7.27 -4.65 -6.43
N ARG A 101 7.57 -3.97 -7.54
CA ARG A 101 8.93 -3.44 -7.80
C ARG A 101 9.38 -2.45 -6.73
N ASN A 102 8.49 -1.55 -6.32
CA ASN A 102 8.79 -0.57 -5.27
C ASN A 102 9.01 -1.23 -3.91
N VAL A 103 8.24 -2.27 -3.58
CA VAL A 103 8.44 -3.06 -2.35
C VAL A 103 9.80 -3.75 -2.37
N VAL A 104 10.18 -4.39 -3.47
CA VAL A 104 11.49 -5.03 -3.62
C VAL A 104 12.62 -4.01 -3.44
N ALA A 105 12.55 -2.87 -4.12
CA ALA A 105 13.56 -1.82 -4.04
C ALA A 105 13.72 -1.29 -2.61
N GLN A 106 12.62 -1.04 -1.90
CA GLN A 106 12.66 -0.57 -0.51
C GLN A 106 13.13 -1.65 0.46
N THR A 107 12.83 -2.91 0.19
CA THR A 107 13.35 -4.04 0.97
C THR A 107 14.86 -4.17 0.83
N GLU A 108 15.38 -4.09 -0.39
CA GLU A 108 16.82 -4.11 -0.66
C GLU A 108 17.54 -2.95 0.04
N LYS A 109 17.00 -1.74 -0.07
CA LYS A 109 17.52 -0.56 0.61
C LYS A 109 17.54 -0.75 2.12
N ARG A 110 16.42 -1.20 2.70
CA ARG A 110 16.33 -1.50 4.14
C ARG A 110 17.38 -2.50 4.57
N ASN A 111 17.56 -3.59 3.82
CA ASN A 111 18.51 -4.65 4.16
C ASN A 111 19.97 -4.21 4.02
N ALA A 112 20.27 -3.23 3.17
CA ALA A 112 21.60 -2.64 3.06
C ALA A 112 21.92 -1.67 4.22
N GLU A 113 20.92 -0.98 4.76
CA GLU A 113 21.09 0.09 5.75
C GLU A 113 20.89 -0.37 7.19
N LEU A 114 20.09 -1.41 7.43
CA LEU A 114 19.67 -1.87 8.76
C LEU A 114 20.01 -3.33 9.00
N ALA A 115 20.28 -3.66 10.27
CA ALA A 115 20.43 -5.03 10.72
C ALA A 115 19.11 -5.83 10.56
N PRO A 116 19.18 -7.18 10.51
CA PRO A 116 17.97 -8.01 10.49
C PRO A 116 17.01 -7.68 11.62
N THR A 117 15.72 -7.69 11.32
CA THR A 117 14.67 -7.46 12.32
C THR A 117 14.73 -8.56 13.38
N GLN A 118 14.76 -8.16 14.65
CA GLN A 118 14.79 -9.12 15.75
C GLN A 118 13.40 -9.74 15.94
N VAL A 119 13.39 -11.05 16.22
CA VAL A 119 12.15 -11.74 16.57
C VAL A 119 11.68 -11.27 17.95
N VAL A 120 10.44 -10.83 18.03
CA VAL A 120 9.82 -10.45 19.30
C VAL A 120 9.68 -11.70 20.16
N LYS A 121 10.39 -11.74 21.28
CA LYS A 121 10.26 -12.84 22.25
C LYS A 121 8.97 -12.62 23.04
N THR A 122 7.99 -13.48 22.82
CA THR A 122 6.81 -13.56 23.67
C THR A 122 7.19 -14.30 24.97
N HIS A 123 7.09 -13.62 26.09
CA HIS A 123 7.17 -14.31 27.37
C HIS A 123 5.87 -15.11 27.57
N LYS A 124 6.03 -16.42 27.73
CA LYS A 124 4.91 -17.28 28.18
C LYS A 124 4.61 -17.02 29.63
#